data_ad03750d16e92715ece138c40d8332ae
#
_entry.id   ad03750d16e92715ece138c40d8332ae
#
_cell.length_a   1.000
_cell.length_b   1.000
_cell.length_c   1.000
_cell.angle_alpha   90.00
_cell.angle_beta   90.00
_cell.angle_gamma   90.00
#
_symmetry.space_group_name_H-M   'P 1'
#
loop_
_entity.id
_entity.type
_entity.pdbx_description
1 polymer ?
#
loop_
_entity_poly.entity_id
_entity_poly.type
_entity_poly.pdbx_seq_one_letter_code
_entity_poly.pdbx_strand_id
1 'polypeptide(L)'
;MSIPQVAVLSLNGETTSTDLPLPAVFRAPIRPDIVHSVFTSVNKNKRQAYAVSEMAGHQTSAESWGTGRAVARIPRVGGGGTHRSGQAAFGNMCRGGRMFAPTKTWRKWNVKVNQNEKRYATASAIAASAVPSLVLARGHRVEKVPSIPLVIADDLESVQKTKEAVAALKAVGAHSDVIKVLKSKKLRAGKGKYRNRRFTQRRGPLVVYSQDNGIVKAFRNVPGVETANVASLGLLQLAPGAHLGRFVIWTQSAFSKLDQIWGSETVASVKAGYALPSNIISTSDVTRIINSTEIQSVLRAAGQSTQKRTQVQKKNPLKNKQVLLRLNPYAKVFAAEKLGSKKAEQAKKIQPSASALETLKHD
;
A
#
# COMPACT_ATOMS: atom_id res chain seq x y z
N MET A 1 14.88 -25.72 -20.54
CA MET A 1 13.83 -25.81 -19.50
C MET A 1 12.47 -25.72 -20.20
N SER A 2 11.52 -26.59 -19.84
CA SER A 2 10.15 -26.50 -20.38
C SER A 2 9.49 -25.20 -19.95
N ILE A 3 8.81 -24.54 -20.88
CA ILE A 3 8.04 -23.31 -20.57
C ILE A 3 6.81 -23.73 -19.76
N PRO A 4 6.55 -23.11 -18.59
CA PRO A 4 5.35 -23.41 -17.81
C PRO A 4 4.10 -23.13 -18.63
N GLN A 5 3.10 -24.00 -18.53
CA GLN A 5 1.82 -23.85 -19.22
C GLN A 5 0.76 -23.33 -18.25
N VAL A 6 -0.21 -22.63 -18.78
CA VAL A 6 -1.35 -22.05 -18.04
C VAL A 6 -2.65 -22.56 -18.66
N ALA A 7 -3.48 -23.16 -17.82
CA ALA A 7 -4.77 -23.67 -18.24
C ALA A 7 -5.75 -22.52 -18.58
N VAL A 8 -6.50 -22.68 -19.64
CA VAL A 8 -7.57 -21.76 -20.04
C VAL A 8 -8.88 -22.27 -19.47
N LEU A 9 -9.65 -21.38 -18.85
CA LEU A 9 -10.97 -21.67 -18.30
C LEU A 9 -12.08 -21.23 -19.25
N SER A 10 -13.15 -22.01 -19.32
CA SER A 10 -14.38 -21.61 -19.97
C SER A 10 -15.13 -20.55 -19.16
N LEU A 11 -16.20 -19.96 -19.71
CA LEU A 11 -17.10 -19.06 -18.96
C LEU A 11 -17.77 -19.74 -17.76
N ASN A 12 -17.91 -21.05 -17.79
CA ASN A 12 -18.50 -21.85 -16.70
C ASN A 12 -17.47 -22.22 -15.61
N GLY A 13 -16.21 -21.86 -15.79
CA GLY A 13 -15.13 -22.15 -14.82
C GLY A 13 -14.49 -23.54 -14.99
N GLU A 14 -14.85 -24.29 -16.02
CA GLU A 14 -14.24 -25.56 -16.36
C GLU A 14 -12.94 -25.35 -17.15
N THR A 15 -11.97 -26.22 -16.95
CA THR A 15 -10.73 -26.17 -17.72
C THR A 15 -11.01 -26.62 -19.14
N THR A 16 -10.57 -25.86 -20.11
CA THR A 16 -10.60 -26.25 -21.51
C THR A 16 -9.42 -27.17 -21.83
N SER A 17 -9.49 -27.90 -22.95
CA SER A 17 -8.39 -28.76 -23.39
C SER A 17 -7.16 -27.99 -23.91
N THR A 18 -7.22 -26.67 -23.96
CA THR A 18 -6.16 -25.81 -24.48
C THR A 18 -5.33 -25.20 -23.35
N ASP A 19 -4.06 -25.58 -23.26
CA ASP A 19 -3.08 -24.95 -22.41
C ASP A 19 -2.26 -23.94 -23.22
N LEU A 20 -1.96 -22.80 -22.61
CA LEU A 20 -1.15 -21.75 -23.22
C LEU A 20 0.24 -21.67 -22.57
N PRO A 21 1.33 -21.48 -23.35
CA PRO A 21 2.63 -21.20 -22.77
C PRO A 21 2.61 -19.89 -22.01
N LEU A 22 3.31 -19.83 -20.88
CA LEU A 22 3.44 -18.62 -20.07
C LEU A 22 4.30 -17.59 -20.84
N PRO A 23 3.76 -16.42 -21.21
CA PRO A 23 4.50 -15.38 -21.91
C PRO A 23 5.76 -14.93 -21.17
N ALA A 24 6.82 -14.62 -21.95
CA ALA A 24 8.13 -14.26 -21.40
C ALA A 24 8.09 -13.05 -20.46
N VAL A 25 7.15 -12.12 -20.65
CA VAL A 25 6.99 -10.91 -19.80
C VAL A 25 6.73 -11.25 -18.33
N PHE A 26 6.15 -12.40 -18.01
CA PHE A 26 5.92 -12.82 -16.62
C PHE A 26 7.19 -13.27 -15.89
N ARG A 27 8.28 -13.52 -16.62
CA ARG A 27 9.61 -13.78 -16.08
C ARG A 27 10.45 -12.52 -15.86
N ALA A 28 9.92 -11.35 -16.23
CA ALA A 28 10.61 -10.06 -16.03
C ALA A 28 10.88 -9.79 -14.54
N PRO A 29 12.00 -9.12 -14.21
CA PRO A 29 12.32 -8.79 -12.82
C PRO A 29 11.27 -7.85 -12.20
N ILE A 30 10.89 -8.18 -10.97
CA ILE A 30 9.92 -7.38 -10.21
C ILE A 30 10.69 -6.32 -9.43
N ARG A 31 10.56 -5.04 -9.84
CA ARG A 31 11.27 -3.89 -9.28
C ARG A 31 10.28 -2.85 -8.73
N PRO A 32 9.93 -2.95 -7.42
CA PRO A 32 8.97 -2.04 -6.79
C PRO A 32 9.44 -0.58 -6.78
N ASP A 33 10.74 -0.35 -6.67
CA ASP A 33 11.38 0.97 -6.69
C ASP A 33 11.13 1.71 -8.01
N ILE A 34 11.38 1.04 -9.15
CA ILE A 34 11.13 1.61 -10.49
C ILE A 34 9.63 1.87 -10.69
N VAL A 35 8.80 0.90 -10.31
CA VAL A 35 7.34 1.03 -10.41
C VAL A 35 6.84 2.24 -9.60
N HIS A 36 7.35 2.44 -8.38
CA HIS A 36 6.97 3.57 -7.53
C HIS A 36 7.40 4.92 -8.14
N SER A 37 8.64 5.03 -8.60
CA SER A 37 9.16 6.25 -9.22
C SER A 37 8.37 6.63 -10.47
N VAL A 38 8.19 5.67 -11.39
CA VAL A 38 7.44 5.88 -12.64
C VAL A 38 5.97 6.19 -12.36
N PHE A 39 5.32 5.45 -11.45
CA PHE A 39 3.92 5.69 -11.08
C PHE A 39 3.72 7.10 -10.55
N THR A 40 4.57 7.54 -9.62
CA THR A 40 4.49 8.88 -9.01
C THR A 40 4.62 9.97 -10.08
N SER A 41 5.53 9.78 -11.02
CA SER A 41 5.78 10.74 -12.10
C SER A 41 4.65 10.76 -13.12
N VAL A 42 4.20 9.60 -13.60
CA VAL A 42 3.10 9.49 -14.57
C VAL A 42 1.76 9.96 -13.97
N ASN A 43 1.53 9.70 -12.68
CA ASN A 43 0.32 10.17 -11.99
C ASN A 43 0.22 11.70 -11.93
N LYS A 44 1.34 12.41 -11.98
CA LYS A 44 1.36 13.89 -12.04
C LYS A 44 0.84 14.44 -13.37
N ASN A 45 0.85 13.65 -14.45
CA ASN A 45 0.42 14.13 -15.77
C ASN A 45 -1.07 14.46 -15.87
N LYS A 46 -1.91 13.95 -14.95
CA LYS A 46 -3.35 14.24 -14.89
C LYS A 46 -3.71 15.40 -13.96
N ARG A 47 -2.70 16.09 -13.39
CA ARG A 47 -2.94 17.25 -12.51
C ARG A 47 -3.37 18.45 -13.33
N GLN A 48 -4.42 19.14 -12.85
CA GLN A 48 -4.83 20.43 -13.39
C GLN A 48 -4.11 21.55 -12.65
N ALA A 49 -3.70 22.59 -13.37
CA ALA A 49 -3.06 23.76 -12.78
C ALA A 49 -4.05 24.49 -11.86
N TYR A 50 -3.55 24.96 -10.72
CA TYR A 50 -4.26 25.86 -9.83
C TYR A 50 -3.34 26.98 -9.37
N ALA A 51 -3.90 28.17 -9.20
CA ALA A 51 -3.19 29.32 -8.70
C ALA A 51 -4.16 30.26 -7.96
N VAL A 52 -3.60 31.07 -7.10
CA VAL A 52 -4.30 32.20 -6.49
C VAL A 52 -4.41 33.32 -7.52
N SER A 53 -5.50 34.10 -7.48
CA SER A 53 -5.64 35.28 -8.30
C SER A 53 -4.45 36.24 -8.08
N GLU A 54 -3.96 36.87 -9.13
CA GLU A 54 -2.85 37.83 -9.02
C GLU A 54 -3.23 39.04 -8.16
N MET A 55 -4.49 39.41 -8.18
CA MET A 55 -5.02 40.55 -7.41
C MET A 55 -5.34 40.19 -5.96
N ALA A 56 -5.30 38.91 -5.59
CA ALA A 56 -5.66 38.48 -4.24
C ALA A 56 -4.70 39.07 -3.18
N GLY A 57 -5.25 39.82 -2.26
CA GLY A 57 -4.52 40.55 -1.21
C GLY A 57 -3.92 41.88 -1.64
N HIS A 58 -4.11 42.27 -2.90
CA HIS A 58 -3.63 43.56 -3.46
C HIS A 58 -4.75 44.58 -3.78
N GLN A 59 -6.01 44.19 -3.63
CA GLN A 59 -7.16 45.01 -3.98
C GLN A 59 -7.49 46.01 -2.83
N THR A 60 -6.51 46.81 -2.48
CA THR A 60 -6.69 47.87 -1.48
C THR A 60 -5.66 48.96 -1.73
N SER A 61 -6.05 50.24 -1.42
CA SER A 61 -5.14 51.37 -1.45
C SER A 61 -4.50 51.52 -0.06
N ALA A 62 -3.33 50.93 0.14
CA ALA A 62 -2.65 51.03 1.42
C ALA A 62 -1.24 51.57 1.21
N GLU A 63 -0.84 52.48 2.09
CA GLU A 63 0.49 53.08 2.05
C GLU A 63 1.14 52.99 3.44
N SER A 64 2.46 52.93 3.47
CA SER A 64 3.18 52.96 4.74
C SER A 64 3.12 54.34 5.35
N TRP A 65 2.86 54.41 6.67
CA TRP A 65 2.91 55.68 7.39
C TRP A 65 4.35 56.16 7.69
N GLY A 66 5.35 55.43 7.24
CA GLY A 66 6.75 55.73 7.45
C GLY A 66 7.18 55.62 8.92
N THR A 67 8.15 56.41 9.29
CA THR A 67 8.71 56.52 10.64
C THR A 67 8.09 57.71 11.41
N GLY A 68 8.23 57.77 12.71
CA GLY A 68 7.75 58.89 13.56
C GLY A 68 6.39 58.66 14.21
N ARG A 69 5.68 57.58 13.89
CA ARG A 69 4.36 57.24 14.50
C ARG A 69 4.39 56.10 15.50
N ALA A 70 5.58 55.65 15.86
CA ALA A 70 5.78 54.51 16.78
C ALA A 70 5.02 53.22 16.36
N VAL A 71 4.81 53.00 15.07
CA VAL A 71 4.17 51.82 14.50
C VAL A 71 5.06 51.20 13.43
N ALA A 72 4.84 49.89 13.14
CA ALA A 72 5.59 49.22 12.13
C ALA A 72 5.39 49.86 10.74
N ARG A 73 6.44 49.89 9.92
CA ARG A 73 6.46 50.48 8.56
C ARG A 73 5.76 49.59 7.51
N ILE A 74 4.67 48.95 7.89
CA ILE A 74 3.86 48.10 7.01
C ILE A 74 2.82 48.98 6.32
N PRO A 75 2.49 48.75 5.04
CA PRO A 75 1.37 49.46 4.40
C PRO A 75 0.08 49.28 5.17
N ARG A 76 -0.62 50.38 5.41
CA ARG A 76 -1.85 50.43 6.17
C ARG A 76 -2.94 51.08 5.33
N VAL A 77 -4.19 50.64 5.52
CA VAL A 77 -5.35 51.21 4.83
C VAL A 77 -5.60 52.63 5.34
N GLY A 78 -5.59 53.59 4.42
CA GLY A 78 -5.88 54.97 4.68
C GLY A 78 -7.40 55.23 4.79
N GLY A 79 -7.75 56.47 5.12
CA GLY A 79 -9.14 56.94 5.23
C GLY A 79 -9.74 56.72 6.62
N GLY A 80 -10.89 57.39 6.88
CA GLY A 80 -11.68 57.24 8.10
C GLY A 80 -13.06 56.66 7.81
N GLY A 81 -13.74 56.15 8.86
CA GLY A 81 -15.13 55.68 8.73
C GLY A 81 -15.31 54.20 8.35
N THR A 82 -14.24 53.47 8.15
CA THR A 82 -14.32 52.02 7.93
C THR A 82 -13.63 51.23 9.04
N HIS A 83 -14.15 50.06 9.39
CA HIS A 83 -13.51 49.17 10.38
C HIS A 83 -12.10 48.71 9.97
N ARG A 84 -11.74 48.87 8.71
CA ARG A 84 -10.43 48.47 8.15
C ARG A 84 -9.41 49.61 8.21
N SER A 85 -9.79 50.83 8.53
CA SER A 85 -8.86 51.96 8.62
C SER A 85 -7.72 51.68 9.57
N GLY A 86 -6.49 52.00 9.17
CA GLY A 86 -5.28 51.79 9.95
C GLY A 86 -4.80 50.35 10.06
N GLN A 87 -5.53 49.35 9.55
CA GLN A 87 -5.08 47.97 9.54
C GLN A 87 -4.00 47.74 8.47
N ALA A 88 -3.04 46.89 8.80
CA ALA A 88 -1.97 46.50 7.86
C ALA A 88 -2.53 45.71 6.68
N ALA A 89 -1.95 45.92 5.50
CA ALA A 89 -2.34 45.26 4.26
C ALA A 89 -1.14 44.77 3.45
N PHE A 90 -1.35 44.08 2.38
CA PHE A 90 -0.42 43.49 1.41
C PHE A 90 0.47 42.36 1.96
N GLY A 91 1.01 42.49 3.14
CA GLY A 91 1.94 41.51 3.71
C GLY A 91 1.30 40.13 3.93
N ASN A 92 2.12 39.09 3.86
CA ASN A 92 1.67 37.70 4.14
C ASN A 92 1.25 37.50 5.61
N MET A 93 1.74 38.32 6.52
CA MET A 93 1.38 38.33 7.93
C MET A 93 0.08 39.12 8.20
N CYS A 94 -0.43 39.87 7.22
CA CYS A 94 -1.60 40.72 7.41
C CYS A 94 -2.88 39.96 7.08
N ARG A 95 -3.97 40.27 7.83
CA ARG A 95 -5.28 39.73 7.53
C ARG A 95 -5.78 40.30 6.18
N GLY A 96 -6.12 39.37 5.24
CA GLY A 96 -6.55 39.75 3.91
C GLY A 96 -5.41 40.24 3.02
N GLY A 97 -4.17 40.08 3.42
CA GLY A 97 -3.00 40.30 2.59
C GLY A 97 -2.73 39.15 1.64
N ARG A 98 -1.75 39.29 0.76
CA ARG A 98 -1.34 38.23 -0.16
C ARG A 98 -0.61 37.11 0.60
N MET A 99 -0.73 35.91 0.10
CA MET A 99 0.02 34.79 0.67
C MET A 99 1.52 34.90 0.34
N PHE A 100 2.39 34.30 1.16
CA PHE A 100 3.81 34.16 0.85
C PHE A 100 3.96 33.24 -0.37
N ALA A 101 4.81 33.65 -1.33
CA ALA A 101 5.04 32.94 -2.59
C ALA A 101 3.72 32.47 -3.24
N PRO A 102 2.90 33.37 -3.80
CA PRO A 102 1.63 33.01 -4.39
C PRO A 102 1.82 31.91 -5.44
N THR A 103 0.93 30.94 -5.43
CA THR A 103 0.94 29.85 -6.40
C THR A 103 0.68 30.39 -7.81
N LYS A 104 1.46 29.92 -8.78
CA LYS A 104 1.36 30.35 -10.17
C LYS A 104 1.05 29.15 -11.08
N THR A 105 0.34 29.42 -12.18
CA THR A 105 -0.05 28.40 -13.17
C THR A 105 1.13 27.78 -13.90
N TRP A 106 2.24 28.51 -14.04
CA TRP A 106 3.44 28.06 -14.75
C TRP A 106 4.35 27.13 -13.93
N ARG A 107 3.91 26.66 -12.76
CA ARG A 107 4.60 25.60 -12.03
C ARG A 107 4.75 24.36 -12.93
N LYS A 108 5.86 23.63 -12.80
CA LYS A 108 6.06 22.37 -13.52
C LYS A 108 5.12 21.29 -12.93
N TRP A 109 3.96 21.11 -13.56
CA TRP A 109 2.93 20.18 -13.12
C TRP A 109 3.23 18.74 -13.54
N ASN A 110 3.76 18.56 -14.73
CA ASN A 110 4.06 17.27 -15.33
C ASN A 110 5.53 16.90 -15.12
N VAL A 111 5.79 15.61 -15.01
CA VAL A 111 7.15 15.08 -14.93
C VAL A 111 7.36 14.13 -16.11
N LYS A 112 8.40 14.41 -16.91
CA LYS A 112 8.82 13.52 -18.00
C LYS A 112 9.46 12.26 -17.41
N VAL A 113 9.09 11.10 -17.95
CA VAL A 113 9.71 9.82 -17.63
C VAL A 113 10.23 9.21 -18.92
N ASN A 114 11.41 8.61 -18.88
CA ASN A 114 11.99 7.95 -20.04
C ASN A 114 11.13 6.77 -20.48
N GLN A 115 11.09 6.51 -21.79
CA GLN A 115 10.22 5.47 -22.33
C GLN A 115 10.64 4.07 -21.85
N ASN A 116 11.93 3.81 -21.75
CA ASN A 116 12.43 2.52 -21.27
C ASN A 116 12.09 2.28 -19.80
N GLU A 117 12.13 3.31 -18.94
CA GLU A 117 11.68 3.20 -17.55
C GLU A 117 10.19 2.87 -17.46
N LYS A 118 9.35 3.51 -18.29
CA LYS A 118 7.91 3.20 -18.35
C LYS A 118 7.67 1.76 -18.77
N ARG A 119 8.38 1.30 -19.81
CA ARG A 119 8.30 -0.09 -20.31
C ARG A 119 8.74 -1.08 -19.24
N TYR A 120 9.88 -0.80 -18.58
CA TYR A 120 10.37 -1.63 -17.48
C TYR A 120 9.35 -1.73 -16.33
N ALA A 121 8.83 -0.59 -15.87
CA ALA A 121 7.84 -0.56 -14.79
C ALA A 121 6.57 -1.34 -15.16
N THR A 122 6.13 -1.25 -16.41
CA THR A 122 4.94 -1.98 -16.89
C THR A 122 5.21 -3.49 -16.96
N ALA A 123 6.36 -3.91 -17.47
CA ALA A 123 6.76 -5.33 -17.50
C ALA A 123 6.84 -5.91 -16.07
N SER A 124 7.48 -5.18 -15.14
CA SER A 124 7.52 -5.57 -13.72
C SER A 124 6.13 -5.68 -13.09
N ALA A 125 5.21 -4.78 -13.44
CA ALA A 125 3.84 -4.83 -12.91
C ALA A 125 3.04 -6.01 -13.47
N ILE A 126 3.25 -6.38 -14.74
CA ILE A 126 2.66 -7.58 -15.36
C ILE A 126 3.24 -8.84 -14.68
N ALA A 127 4.55 -8.94 -14.54
CA ALA A 127 5.20 -10.05 -13.86
C ALA A 127 4.68 -10.25 -12.43
N ALA A 128 4.52 -9.16 -11.67
CA ALA A 128 3.98 -9.20 -10.31
C ALA A 128 2.53 -9.68 -10.24
N SER A 129 1.74 -9.50 -11.29
CA SER A 129 0.34 -9.97 -11.33
C SER A 129 0.21 -11.49 -11.44
N ALA A 130 1.27 -12.19 -11.83
CA ALA A 130 1.31 -13.64 -11.91
C ALA A 130 1.81 -14.31 -10.61
N VAL A 131 2.22 -13.53 -9.62
CA VAL A 131 2.72 -14.06 -8.34
C VAL A 131 1.59 -14.06 -7.31
N PRO A 132 1.05 -15.22 -6.91
CA PRO A 132 -0.12 -15.30 -6.01
C PRO A 132 0.10 -14.60 -4.68
N SER A 133 1.30 -14.71 -4.10
CA SER A 133 1.65 -14.07 -2.83
C SER A 133 1.58 -12.54 -2.89
N LEU A 134 2.00 -11.92 -3.99
CA LEU A 134 1.91 -10.48 -4.20
C LEU A 134 0.47 -10.02 -4.42
N VAL A 135 -0.33 -10.83 -5.12
CA VAL A 135 -1.76 -10.53 -5.33
C VAL A 135 -2.53 -10.59 -4.01
N LEU A 136 -2.26 -11.59 -3.17
CA LEU A 136 -2.83 -11.70 -1.83
C LEU A 136 -2.37 -10.57 -0.91
N ALA A 137 -1.06 -10.25 -0.92
CA ALA A 137 -0.47 -9.16 -0.11
C ALA A 137 -1.07 -7.80 -0.46
N ARG A 138 -1.41 -7.57 -1.75
CA ARG A 138 -2.13 -6.37 -2.16
C ARG A 138 -3.55 -6.31 -1.57
N GLY A 139 -4.13 -7.44 -1.20
CA GLY A 139 -5.43 -7.55 -0.55
C GLY A 139 -6.56 -8.01 -1.47
N HIS A 140 -6.27 -8.61 -2.61
CA HIS A 140 -7.25 -9.30 -3.43
C HIS A 140 -7.65 -10.63 -2.79
N ARG A 141 -8.87 -11.07 -3.05
CA ARG A 141 -9.37 -12.38 -2.65
C ARG A 141 -9.32 -13.34 -3.83
N VAL A 142 -8.29 -14.16 -3.84
CA VAL A 142 -8.03 -15.12 -4.92
C VAL A 142 -7.98 -16.58 -4.45
N GLU A 143 -8.40 -16.82 -3.20
CA GLU A 143 -8.37 -18.15 -2.55
C GLU A 143 -9.19 -19.20 -3.31
N LYS A 144 -10.26 -18.76 -4.03
CA LYS A 144 -11.14 -19.62 -4.80
C LYS A 144 -10.80 -19.67 -6.29
N VAL A 145 -9.75 -18.97 -6.70
CA VAL A 145 -9.31 -18.93 -8.10
C VAL A 145 -8.38 -20.12 -8.35
N PRO A 146 -8.64 -20.94 -9.39
CA PRO A 146 -7.87 -22.17 -9.63
C PRO A 146 -6.39 -21.92 -9.90
N SER A 147 -6.09 -20.90 -10.69
CA SER A 147 -4.71 -20.58 -11.09
C SER A 147 -4.49 -19.10 -11.26
N ILE A 148 -3.25 -18.66 -11.01
CA ILE A 148 -2.79 -17.29 -11.30
C ILE A 148 -1.49 -17.45 -12.12
N PRO A 149 -1.44 -16.81 -13.32
CA PRO A 149 -2.42 -15.91 -13.95
C PRO A 149 -3.71 -16.62 -14.35
N LEU A 150 -4.85 -15.91 -14.23
CA LEU A 150 -6.16 -16.42 -14.60
C LEU A 150 -6.45 -16.08 -16.06
N VAL A 151 -6.63 -17.12 -16.89
CA VAL A 151 -6.93 -16.98 -18.32
C VAL A 151 -8.33 -17.59 -18.60
N ILE A 152 -9.14 -16.86 -19.32
CA ILE A 152 -10.51 -17.27 -19.71
C ILE A 152 -10.59 -17.29 -21.23
N ALA A 153 -11.38 -18.20 -21.78
CA ALA A 153 -11.63 -18.30 -23.21
C ALA A 153 -12.15 -16.99 -23.82
N ASP A 154 -11.97 -16.81 -25.11
CA ASP A 154 -12.31 -15.58 -25.83
C ASP A 154 -13.83 -15.29 -25.89
N ASP A 155 -14.66 -16.26 -25.55
CA ASP A 155 -16.09 -16.07 -25.36
C ASP A 155 -16.43 -14.95 -24.37
N LEU A 156 -15.51 -14.67 -23.42
CA LEU A 156 -15.65 -13.55 -22.49
C LEU A 156 -15.67 -12.19 -23.21
N GLU A 157 -15.00 -12.06 -24.35
CA GLU A 157 -14.97 -10.80 -25.12
C GLU A 157 -16.33 -10.48 -25.78
N SER A 158 -17.13 -11.53 -26.07
CA SER A 158 -18.45 -11.41 -26.68
C SER A 158 -19.58 -11.10 -25.70
N VAL A 159 -19.31 -11.17 -24.39
CA VAL A 159 -20.30 -10.91 -23.33
C VAL A 159 -20.74 -9.45 -23.34
N GLN A 160 -22.05 -9.21 -23.48
CA GLN A 160 -22.61 -7.85 -23.52
C GLN A 160 -23.38 -7.46 -22.25
N LYS A 161 -23.98 -8.45 -21.55
CA LYS A 161 -24.83 -8.22 -20.39
C LYS A 161 -24.05 -8.33 -19.09
N THR A 162 -24.30 -7.41 -18.14
CA THR A 162 -23.68 -7.45 -16.80
C THR A 162 -24.01 -8.72 -16.02
N LYS A 163 -25.20 -9.31 -16.23
CA LYS A 163 -25.61 -10.56 -15.60
C LYS A 163 -24.67 -11.71 -15.99
N GLU A 164 -24.34 -11.82 -17.26
CA GLU A 164 -23.45 -12.84 -17.81
C GLU A 164 -22.00 -12.63 -17.31
N ALA A 165 -21.53 -11.36 -17.31
CA ALA A 165 -20.20 -11.01 -16.77
C ALA A 165 -20.07 -11.39 -15.28
N VAL A 166 -21.10 -11.13 -14.48
CA VAL A 166 -21.11 -11.52 -13.06
C VAL A 166 -21.20 -13.04 -12.89
N ALA A 167 -21.93 -13.74 -13.75
CA ALA A 167 -22.00 -15.21 -13.75
C ALA A 167 -20.62 -15.82 -14.04
N ALA A 168 -19.92 -15.33 -15.07
CA ALA A 168 -18.55 -15.75 -15.38
C ALA A 168 -17.58 -15.51 -14.20
N LEU A 169 -17.62 -14.32 -13.57
CA LEU A 169 -16.79 -14.03 -12.39
C LEU A 169 -17.10 -14.97 -11.20
N LYS A 170 -18.33 -15.41 -11.05
CA LYS A 170 -18.72 -16.38 -10.00
C LYS A 170 -18.18 -17.77 -10.33
N ALA A 171 -18.29 -18.19 -11.56
CA ALA A 171 -17.83 -19.49 -12.03
C ALA A 171 -16.32 -19.67 -11.83
N VAL A 172 -15.51 -18.66 -12.19
CA VAL A 172 -14.05 -18.70 -12.02
C VAL A 172 -13.57 -18.32 -10.61
N GLY A 173 -14.46 -18.10 -9.63
CA GLY A 173 -14.10 -17.78 -8.26
C GLY A 173 -13.66 -16.32 -8.00
N ALA A 174 -13.61 -15.47 -9.03
CA ALA A 174 -13.15 -14.07 -8.92
C ALA A 174 -14.19 -13.13 -8.27
N HIS A 175 -15.44 -13.52 -8.16
CA HIS A 175 -16.52 -12.69 -7.61
C HIS A 175 -16.33 -12.35 -6.13
N SER A 176 -15.58 -13.16 -5.37
CA SER A 176 -15.28 -12.90 -3.96
C SER A 176 -14.52 -11.59 -3.75
N ASP A 177 -13.65 -11.22 -4.69
CA ASP A 177 -12.94 -9.94 -4.68
C ASP A 177 -13.88 -8.76 -5.00
N VAL A 178 -14.81 -8.94 -5.94
CA VAL A 178 -15.83 -7.93 -6.25
C VAL A 178 -16.73 -7.64 -5.05
N ILE A 179 -17.12 -8.66 -4.29
CA ILE A 179 -17.88 -8.48 -3.03
C ILE A 179 -17.08 -7.67 -2.01
N LYS A 180 -15.78 -7.97 -1.89
CA LYS A 180 -14.89 -7.19 -1.01
C LYS A 180 -14.83 -5.73 -1.41
N VAL A 181 -14.76 -5.45 -2.71
CA VAL A 181 -14.76 -4.09 -3.25
C VAL A 181 -16.07 -3.39 -2.95
N LEU A 182 -17.21 -4.03 -3.20
CA LEU A 182 -18.55 -3.49 -2.93
C LEU A 182 -18.69 -3.08 -1.46
N LYS A 183 -18.30 -3.97 -0.53
CA LYS A 183 -18.34 -3.71 0.92
C LYS A 183 -17.36 -2.61 1.36
N SER A 184 -16.37 -2.26 0.55
CA SER A 184 -15.36 -1.23 0.88
C SER A 184 -15.83 0.19 0.55
N LYS A 185 -16.96 0.37 -0.13
CA LYS A 185 -17.48 1.69 -0.49
C LYS A 185 -17.90 2.45 0.77
N LYS A 186 -17.23 3.58 1.02
CA LYS A 186 -17.52 4.45 2.17
C LYS A 186 -17.42 5.91 1.80
N LEU A 187 -18.09 6.76 2.59
CA LEU A 187 -18.00 8.20 2.43
C LEU A 187 -16.59 8.68 2.72
N ARG A 188 -16.04 9.52 1.86
CA ARG A 188 -14.70 10.10 2.04
C ARG A 188 -14.70 11.06 3.22
N ALA A 189 -13.74 10.94 4.11
CA ALA A 189 -13.48 11.92 5.15
C ALA A 189 -12.94 13.24 4.56
N GLY A 190 -13.22 14.35 5.20
CA GLY A 190 -12.72 15.67 4.80
C GLY A 190 -13.46 16.33 3.63
N LYS A 191 -12.92 17.44 3.15
CA LYS A 191 -13.55 18.33 2.15
C LYS A 191 -13.60 17.75 0.72
N GLY A 192 -12.89 16.65 0.45
CA GLY A 192 -12.88 16.00 -0.87
C GLY A 192 -14.26 15.54 -1.33
N LYS A 193 -15.19 15.22 -0.40
CA LYS A 193 -16.56 14.82 -0.72
C LYS A 193 -17.39 15.94 -1.39
N TYR A 194 -17.10 17.19 -1.08
CA TYR A 194 -17.71 18.36 -1.75
C TYR A 194 -17.05 18.71 -3.09
N ARG A 195 -15.88 18.09 -3.38
CA ARG A 195 -15.09 18.30 -4.60
C ARG A 195 -15.23 17.12 -5.56
N ASN A 196 -16.44 16.59 -5.73
CA ASN A 196 -16.76 15.46 -6.61
C ASN A 196 -16.00 14.13 -6.30
N ARG A 197 -15.44 13.99 -5.09
CA ARG A 197 -14.78 12.78 -4.61
C ARG A 197 -15.48 12.22 -3.38
N ARG A 198 -16.82 12.09 -3.47
CA ARG A 198 -17.67 11.75 -2.34
C ARG A 198 -17.37 10.39 -1.71
N PHE A 199 -17.08 9.39 -2.53
CA PHE A 199 -16.86 8.02 -2.07
C PHE A 199 -15.39 7.59 -2.25
N THR A 200 -14.97 6.69 -1.38
CA THR A 200 -13.75 5.92 -1.53
C THR A 200 -14.13 4.45 -1.66
N GLN A 201 -13.41 3.73 -2.52
CA GLN A 201 -13.65 2.33 -2.81
C GLN A 201 -12.34 1.65 -3.19
N ARG A 202 -12.19 0.37 -2.88
CA ARG A 202 -11.05 -0.43 -3.31
C ARG A 202 -11.09 -0.66 -4.82
N ARG A 203 -9.94 -0.96 -5.40
CA ARG A 203 -9.82 -1.47 -6.77
C ARG A 203 -9.97 -2.98 -6.75
N GLY A 204 -10.74 -3.50 -7.69
CA GLY A 204 -10.97 -4.92 -7.90
C GLY A 204 -10.13 -5.50 -9.04
N PRO A 205 -10.59 -6.61 -9.63
CA PRO A 205 -9.91 -7.24 -10.76
C PRO A 205 -9.76 -6.29 -11.95
N LEU A 206 -8.70 -6.50 -12.73
CA LEU A 206 -8.52 -5.89 -14.04
C LEU A 206 -8.79 -6.96 -15.10
N VAL A 207 -9.74 -6.73 -15.99
CA VAL A 207 -10.01 -7.61 -17.12
C VAL A 207 -9.28 -7.09 -18.34
N VAL A 208 -8.37 -7.89 -18.89
CA VAL A 208 -7.59 -7.53 -20.07
C VAL A 208 -8.09 -8.32 -21.26
N TYR A 209 -8.44 -7.61 -22.31
CA TYR A 209 -9.03 -8.15 -23.52
C TYR A 209 -8.22 -7.74 -24.77
N SER A 210 -8.39 -8.48 -25.84
CA SER A 210 -7.79 -8.19 -27.14
C SER A 210 -8.68 -7.31 -28.02
N GLN A 211 -9.95 -7.70 -28.15
CA GLN A 211 -10.96 -6.98 -28.93
C GLN A 211 -12.19 -6.67 -28.09
N ASP A 212 -12.77 -5.49 -28.29
CA ASP A 212 -14.01 -5.10 -27.58
C ASP A 212 -15.23 -5.48 -28.42
N ASN A 213 -15.74 -6.69 -28.20
CA ASN A 213 -16.98 -7.17 -28.80
C ASN A 213 -18.20 -6.94 -27.86
N GLY A 214 -18.05 -6.08 -26.83
CA GLY A 214 -19.09 -5.75 -25.85
C GLY A 214 -18.62 -5.89 -24.39
N ILE A 215 -17.46 -6.46 -24.14
CA ILE A 215 -16.90 -6.72 -22.81
C ILE A 215 -16.84 -5.46 -21.94
N VAL A 216 -16.49 -4.31 -22.51
CA VAL A 216 -16.42 -3.04 -21.78
C VAL A 216 -17.79 -2.65 -21.24
N LYS A 217 -18.86 -2.82 -22.03
CA LYS A 217 -20.24 -2.55 -21.60
C LYS A 217 -20.68 -3.50 -20.49
N ALA A 218 -20.34 -4.79 -20.60
CA ALA A 218 -20.69 -5.80 -19.63
C ALA A 218 -20.05 -5.56 -18.25
N PHE A 219 -18.79 -5.14 -18.20
CA PHE A 219 -18.04 -4.97 -16.94
C PHE A 219 -18.10 -3.57 -16.33
N ARG A 220 -18.40 -2.52 -17.10
CA ARG A 220 -18.33 -1.12 -16.61
C ARG A 220 -19.15 -0.82 -15.37
N ASN A 221 -20.27 -1.52 -15.15
CA ASN A 221 -21.14 -1.33 -13.99
C ASN A 221 -20.78 -2.23 -12.80
N VAL A 222 -19.82 -3.16 -12.96
CA VAL A 222 -19.39 -4.03 -11.87
C VAL A 222 -18.45 -3.27 -10.95
N PRO A 223 -18.72 -3.17 -9.62
CA PRO A 223 -17.95 -2.34 -8.73
C PRO A 223 -16.47 -2.73 -8.66
N GLY A 224 -15.60 -1.75 -8.97
CA GLY A 224 -14.15 -1.87 -8.89
C GLY A 224 -13.48 -2.72 -9.96
N VAL A 225 -14.22 -3.36 -10.84
CA VAL A 225 -13.67 -4.01 -12.03
C VAL A 225 -13.33 -2.94 -13.05
N GLU A 226 -12.15 -3.04 -13.63
CA GLU A 226 -11.70 -2.20 -14.74
C GLU A 226 -11.40 -3.10 -15.93
N THR A 227 -11.57 -2.56 -17.12
CA THR A 227 -11.25 -3.23 -18.38
C THR A 227 -10.11 -2.51 -19.07
N ALA A 228 -9.21 -3.23 -19.74
CA ALA A 228 -8.11 -2.66 -20.49
C ALA A 228 -7.82 -3.50 -21.75
N ASN A 229 -7.51 -2.81 -22.84
CA ASN A 229 -6.98 -3.49 -24.02
C ASN A 229 -5.51 -3.86 -23.79
N VAL A 230 -5.10 -5.05 -24.21
CA VAL A 230 -3.74 -5.57 -24.04
C VAL A 230 -2.68 -4.67 -24.70
N ALA A 231 -3.00 -4.05 -25.83
CA ALA A 231 -2.08 -3.16 -26.55
C ALA A 231 -1.83 -1.84 -25.80
N SER A 232 -2.79 -1.39 -24.97
CA SER A 232 -2.73 -0.10 -24.26
C SER A 232 -2.62 -0.24 -22.73
N LEU A 233 -2.07 -1.36 -22.25
CA LEU A 233 -1.88 -1.59 -20.81
C LEU A 233 -1.04 -0.50 -20.15
N GLY A 234 -1.64 0.20 -19.21
CA GLY A 234 -1.02 1.28 -18.47
C GLY A 234 -0.59 0.89 -17.05
N LEU A 235 0.54 1.43 -16.60
CA LEU A 235 1.05 1.22 -15.25
C LEU A 235 0.04 1.66 -14.16
N LEU A 236 -0.71 2.74 -14.41
CA LEU A 236 -1.71 3.25 -13.47
C LEU A 236 -2.85 2.26 -13.21
N GLN A 237 -3.15 1.38 -14.19
CA GLN A 237 -4.14 0.31 -14.06
C GLN A 237 -3.55 -0.94 -13.43
N LEU A 238 -2.33 -1.34 -13.82
CA LEU A 238 -1.66 -2.55 -13.32
C LEU A 238 -1.17 -2.42 -11.88
N ALA A 239 -0.70 -1.23 -11.50
CA ALA A 239 -0.19 -0.95 -10.15
C ALA A 239 -0.81 0.32 -9.56
N PRO A 240 -2.13 0.37 -9.30
CA PRO A 240 -2.76 1.55 -8.71
C PRO A 240 -2.16 1.88 -7.34
N GLY A 241 -1.77 3.14 -7.14
CA GLY A 241 -1.09 3.59 -5.93
C GLY A 241 0.38 3.15 -5.84
N ALA A 242 0.98 2.72 -6.93
CA ALA A 242 2.33 2.12 -7.02
C ALA A 242 2.45 0.77 -6.31
N HIS A 243 1.34 0.13 -5.94
CA HIS A 243 1.32 -1.19 -5.33
C HIS A 243 1.23 -2.28 -6.40
N LEU A 244 2.21 -3.16 -6.42
CA LEU A 244 2.27 -4.33 -7.31
C LEU A 244 1.29 -5.43 -6.91
N GLY A 245 1.03 -6.36 -7.85
CA GLY A 245 0.22 -7.53 -7.56
C GLY A 245 -1.27 -7.33 -7.77
N ARG A 246 -1.71 -6.51 -8.73
CA ARG A 246 -3.12 -6.42 -9.07
C ARG A 246 -3.62 -7.76 -9.62
N PHE A 247 -4.80 -8.19 -9.18
CA PHE A 247 -5.47 -9.35 -9.74
C PHE A 247 -5.91 -9.03 -11.17
N VAL A 248 -5.39 -9.77 -12.14
CA VAL A 248 -5.67 -9.59 -13.56
C VAL A 248 -6.32 -10.85 -14.11
N ILE A 249 -7.38 -10.65 -14.87
CA ILE A 249 -8.09 -11.69 -15.62
C ILE A 249 -7.79 -11.47 -17.10
N TRP A 250 -7.25 -12.45 -17.76
CA TRP A 250 -6.85 -12.38 -19.16
C TRP A 250 -7.85 -13.11 -20.04
N THR A 251 -8.16 -12.58 -21.23
CA THR A 251 -8.75 -13.39 -22.30
C THR A 251 -7.64 -14.18 -23.00
N GLN A 252 -7.97 -15.31 -23.58
CA GLN A 252 -7.01 -16.20 -24.25
C GLN A 252 -6.23 -15.46 -25.34
N SER A 253 -6.91 -14.71 -26.20
CA SER A 253 -6.27 -13.91 -27.26
C SER A 253 -5.41 -12.78 -26.74
N ALA A 254 -5.81 -12.11 -25.64
CA ALA A 254 -5.00 -11.08 -25.01
C ALA A 254 -3.73 -11.66 -24.39
N PHE A 255 -3.81 -12.84 -23.77
CA PHE A 255 -2.67 -13.53 -23.19
C PHE A 255 -1.65 -13.94 -24.25
N SER A 256 -2.09 -14.52 -25.34
CA SER A 256 -1.23 -14.92 -26.46
C SER A 256 -0.55 -13.75 -27.18
N LYS A 257 -1.19 -12.58 -27.21
CA LYS A 257 -0.61 -11.36 -27.79
C LYS A 257 0.53 -10.76 -26.96
N LEU A 258 0.70 -11.16 -25.71
CA LEU A 258 1.74 -10.57 -24.84
C LEU A 258 3.16 -10.78 -25.39
N ASP A 259 3.47 -11.95 -25.94
CA ASP A 259 4.79 -12.21 -26.53
C ASP A 259 5.06 -11.37 -27.79
N GLN A 260 4.03 -11.10 -28.59
CA GLN A 260 4.15 -10.21 -29.74
C GLN A 260 4.43 -8.74 -29.27
N ILE A 261 3.77 -8.30 -28.20
CA ILE A 261 3.90 -6.92 -27.71
C ILE A 261 5.22 -6.70 -26.97
N TRP A 262 5.62 -7.63 -26.11
CA TRP A 262 6.76 -7.47 -25.22
C TRP A 262 8.03 -8.17 -25.73
N GLY A 263 7.88 -9.09 -26.63
CA GLY A 263 8.94 -9.96 -27.12
C GLY A 263 9.18 -11.17 -26.21
N SER A 264 9.76 -12.18 -26.78
CA SER A 264 10.26 -13.37 -26.11
C SER A 264 11.68 -13.70 -26.61
N GLU A 265 12.25 -14.83 -26.21
CA GLU A 265 13.53 -15.30 -26.73
C GLU A 265 13.46 -15.63 -28.24
N THR A 266 12.26 -16.01 -28.71
CA THR A 266 12.03 -16.46 -30.09
C THR A 266 11.30 -15.42 -30.96
N VAL A 267 10.51 -14.54 -30.35
CA VAL A 267 9.68 -13.55 -31.05
C VAL A 267 10.15 -12.15 -30.71
N ALA A 268 10.46 -11.34 -31.72
CA ALA A 268 10.82 -9.95 -31.53
C ALA A 268 9.61 -9.12 -31.11
N SER A 269 9.83 -8.13 -30.23
CA SER A 269 8.80 -7.20 -29.82
C SER A 269 8.38 -6.28 -30.98
N VAL A 270 7.08 -5.98 -31.06
CA VAL A 270 6.55 -4.90 -31.95
C VAL A 270 7.14 -3.52 -31.58
N LYS A 271 7.62 -3.36 -30.35
CA LYS A 271 8.25 -2.11 -29.89
C LYS A 271 9.68 -2.02 -30.43
N ALA A 272 9.92 -1.08 -31.33
CA ALA A 272 11.22 -0.91 -31.94
C ALA A 272 12.36 -0.78 -30.91
N GLY A 273 13.45 -1.56 -31.10
CA GLY A 273 14.63 -1.53 -30.24
C GLY A 273 14.40 -1.93 -28.79
N TYR A 274 13.36 -2.74 -28.51
CA TYR A 274 13.01 -3.17 -27.17
C TYR A 274 13.23 -4.65 -26.95
N ALA A 275 13.90 -4.97 -25.87
CA ALA A 275 13.99 -6.31 -25.33
C ALA A 275 13.53 -6.31 -23.88
N LEU A 276 13.00 -7.45 -23.41
CA LEU A 276 12.61 -7.61 -22.01
C LEU A 276 13.83 -7.42 -21.08
N PRO A 277 13.64 -6.75 -19.93
CA PRO A 277 14.71 -6.63 -18.96
C PRO A 277 15.06 -8.01 -18.37
N SER A 278 16.34 -8.24 -18.15
CA SER A 278 16.87 -9.42 -17.48
C SER A 278 17.27 -9.11 -16.04
N ASN A 279 17.30 -10.13 -15.20
CA ASN A 279 17.82 -10.00 -13.84
C ASN A 279 19.34 -9.78 -13.85
N ILE A 280 19.85 -8.95 -12.96
CA ILE A 280 21.29 -8.76 -12.72
C ILE A 280 21.86 -10.03 -12.07
N ILE A 281 21.10 -10.66 -11.18
CA ILE A 281 21.45 -11.90 -10.47
C ILE A 281 20.60 -13.03 -11.04
N SER A 282 21.21 -14.14 -11.42
CA SER A 282 20.52 -15.30 -12.00
C SER A 282 19.49 -15.92 -11.05
N THR A 283 19.78 -15.94 -9.76
CA THR A 283 18.87 -16.39 -8.69
C THR A 283 18.64 -15.26 -7.70
N SER A 284 17.48 -14.61 -7.75
CA SER A 284 17.15 -13.50 -6.87
C SER A 284 16.62 -13.95 -5.49
N ASP A 285 16.26 -15.21 -5.34
CA ASP A 285 15.79 -15.78 -4.08
C ASP A 285 16.98 -16.22 -3.20
N VAL A 286 17.47 -15.27 -2.40
CA VAL A 286 18.57 -15.52 -1.46
C VAL A 286 18.19 -16.57 -0.41
N THR A 287 16.94 -16.63 0.01
CA THR A 287 16.45 -17.64 0.95
C THR A 287 16.57 -19.05 0.39
N ARG A 288 16.24 -19.23 -0.89
CA ARG A 288 16.42 -20.51 -1.58
C ARG A 288 17.89 -20.93 -1.65
N ILE A 289 18.79 -19.98 -1.91
CA ILE A 289 20.23 -20.24 -1.93
C ILE A 289 20.71 -20.66 -0.54
N ILE A 290 20.36 -19.90 0.50
CA ILE A 290 20.73 -20.20 1.89
C ILE A 290 20.22 -21.58 2.32
N ASN A 291 18.98 -21.92 1.98
CA ASN A 291 18.35 -23.19 2.36
C ASN A 291 18.68 -24.34 1.41
N SER A 292 19.55 -24.12 0.42
CA SER A 292 20.00 -25.21 -0.44
C SER A 292 20.82 -26.24 0.33
N THR A 293 20.72 -27.51 -0.08
CA THR A 293 21.46 -28.62 0.54
C THR A 293 22.97 -28.43 0.48
N GLU A 294 23.47 -27.78 -0.58
CA GLU A 294 24.89 -27.46 -0.76
C GLU A 294 25.41 -26.53 0.35
N ILE A 295 24.65 -25.50 0.71
CA ILE A 295 25.06 -24.57 1.75
C ILE A 295 24.76 -25.14 3.14
N GLN A 296 23.59 -25.75 3.33
CA GLN A 296 23.20 -26.29 4.63
C GLN A 296 24.08 -27.46 5.11
N SER A 297 24.66 -28.24 4.19
CA SER A 297 25.58 -29.29 4.55
C SER A 297 26.92 -28.81 5.14
N VAL A 298 27.34 -27.60 4.78
CA VAL A 298 28.61 -27.00 5.22
C VAL A 298 28.40 -26.08 6.43
N LEU A 299 27.18 -25.61 6.67
CA LEU A 299 26.91 -24.70 7.77
C LEU A 299 26.95 -25.40 9.13
N ARG A 300 27.57 -24.70 10.07
CA ARG A 300 27.56 -25.10 11.48
C ARG A 300 26.11 -25.07 12.02
N ALA A 301 25.70 -26.14 12.67
CA ALA A 301 24.38 -26.20 13.33
C ALA A 301 24.23 -25.09 14.35
N ALA A 302 23.00 -24.58 14.48
CA ALA A 302 22.69 -23.61 15.51
C ALA A 302 23.04 -24.18 16.89
N GLY A 303 23.81 -23.45 17.67
CA GLY A 303 24.12 -23.81 19.05
C GLY A 303 22.84 -23.85 19.91
N GLN A 304 22.95 -24.46 21.08
CA GLN A 304 21.85 -24.46 22.05
C GLN A 304 21.39 -23.03 22.31
N SER A 305 20.09 -22.83 22.27
CA SER A 305 19.52 -21.54 22.62
C SER A 305 19.89 -21.19 24.05
N THR A 306 20.69 -20.15 24.24
CA THR A 306 20.91 -19.60 25.56
C THR A 306 19.56 -19.20 26.15
N GLN A 307 19.14 -19.85 27.23
CA GLN A 307 17.92 -19.45 27.93
C GLN A 307 18.07 -17.98 28.34
N LYS A 308 17.36 -17.11 27.64
CA LYS A 308 17.21 -15.74 28.12
C LYS A 308 16.39 -15.80 29.40
N ARG A 309 16.86 -15.14 30.45
CA ARG A 309 16.09 -14.99 31.69
C ARG A 309 14.67 -14.59 31.34
N THR A 310 13.73 -15.48 31.57
CA THR A 310 12.29 -15.28 31.28
C THR A 310 11.63 -14.33 32.27
N GLN A 311 12.22 -14.13 33.44
CA GLN A 311 11.72 -13.23 34.45
C GLN A 311 12.66 -12.08 34.70
N VAL A 312 12.31 -10.93 34.11
CA VAL A 312 12.84 -9.64 34.53
C VAL A 312 11.79 -8.99 35.44
N GLN A 313 12.20 -8.64 36.65
CA GLN A 313 11.33 -7.94 37.59
C GLN A 313 10.95 -6.56 37.00
N LYS A 314 9.76 -6.47 36.43
CA LYS A 314 9.25 -5.23 35.80
C LYS A 314 8.63 -4.26 36.81
N LYS A 315 8.10 -4.77 37.92
CA LYS A 315 7.39 -3.96 38.91
C LYS A 315 8.32 -3.58 40.06
N ASN A 316 8.36 -2.27 40.35
CA ASN A 316 9.18 -1.74 41.42
C ASN A 316 8.62 -2.16 42.80
N PRO A 317 9.40 -2.90 43.63
CA PRO A 317 8.95 -3.35 44.95
C PRO A 317 8.64 -2.18 45.90
N LEU A 318 9.26 -1.04 45.74
CA LEU A 318 8.98 0.15 46.55
C LEU A 318 7.61 0.78 46.28
N LYS A 319 7.07 0.56 45.07
CA LYS A 319 5.74 1.05 44.65
C LYS A 319 4.66 -0.02 44.67
N ASN A 320 5.03 -1.27 44.47
CA ASN A 320 4.11 -2.38 44.38
C ASN A 320 4.23 -3.31 45.63
N LYS A 321 3.25 -3.22 46.52
CA LYS A 321 3.25 -3.98 47.76
C LYS A 321 3.26 -5.50 47.54
N GLN A 322 2.60 -6.02 46.51
CA GLN A 322 2.57 -7.49 46.25
C GLN A 322 3.97 -7.99 45.87
N VAL A 323 4.71 -7.23 45.08
CA VAL A 323 6.09 -7.58 44.70
C VAL A 323 7.02 -7.46 45.88
N LEU A 324 6.83 -6.43 46.73
CA LEU A 324 7.59 -6.27 47.98
C LEU A 324 7.39 -7.45 48.90
N LEU A 325 6.15 -7.88 49.10
CA LEU A 325 5.82 -9.05 50.00
C LEU A 325 6.33 -10.37 49.42
N ARG A 326 6.44 -10.50 48.10
CA ARG A 326 7.03 -11.68 47.45
C ARG A 326 8.54 -11.75 47.68
N LEU A 327 9.22 -10.61 47.58
CA LEU A 327 10.67 -10.54 47.79
C LEU A 327 11.07 -10.53 49.27
N ASN A 328 10.28 -9.87 50.09
CA ASN A 328 10.49 -9.80 51.55
C ASN A 328 9.16 -9.98 52.27
N PRO A 329 8.81 -11.21 52.68
CA PRO A 329 7.58 -11.49 53.42
C PRO A 329 7.46 -10.73 54.75
N TYR A 330 8.61 -10.41 55.39
CA TYR A 330 8.65 -9.65 56.64
C TYR A 330 8.23 -8.17 56.47
N ALA A 331 8.21 -7.65 55.26
CA ALA A 331 7.82 -6.24 54.99
C ALA A 331 6.42 -5.92 55.55
N LYS A 332 5.53 -6.94 55.70
CA LYS A 332 4.21 -6.77 56.29
C LYS A 332 4.31 -6.54 57.79
N VAL A 333 5.22 -7.24 58.46
CA VAL A 333 5.48 -7.12 59.91
C VAL A 333 6.12 -5.76 60.21
N PHE A 334 7.14 -5.38 59.45
CA PHE A 334 7.78 -4.08 59.62
C PHE A 334 6.83 -2.89 59.33
N ALA A 335 5.88 -3.04 58.42
CA ALA A 335 4.87 -2.01 58.16
C ALA A 335 3.84 -1.87 59.29
N ALA A 336 3.62 -2.91 60.08
CA ALA A 336 2.75 -2.91 61.26
C ALA A 336 3.49 -2.36 62.50
N GLU A 337 4.81 -2.53 62.56
CA GLU A 337 5.67 -1.98 63.62
C GLU A 337 6.04 -0.53 63.27
N LYS A 338 5.11 0.41 63.39
CA LYS A 338 5.45 1.82 63.29
C LYS A 338 6.18 2.28 64.56
N LEU A 339 7.40 2.79 64.40
CA LEU A 339 8.11 3.52 65.44
C LEU A 339 7.21 4.60 66.04
N GLY A 340 6.91 4.49 67.38
CA GLY A 340 6.12 5.47 68.09
C GLY A 340 4.62 5.21 68.18
N SER A 341 4.07 4.12 67.59
CA SER A 341 2.71 3.71 67.84
C SER A 341 2.63 2.82 69.07
N LYS A 342 1.66 3.08 69.94
CA LYS A 342 1.33 2.27 71.12
C LYS A 342 1.33 0.79 70.74
N LYS A 343 1.93 -0.05 71.62
CA LYS A 343 2.11 -1.50 71.51
C LYS A 343 1.14 -2.15 70.50
N ALA A 344 1.67 -2.56 69.35
CA ALA A 344 0.95 -3.50 68.50
C ALA A 344 0.81 -4.81 69.26
N GLU A 345 -0.40 -5.36 69.33
CA GLU A 345 -0.67 -6.73 69.77
C GLU A 345 0.37 -7.64 69.13
N GLN A 346 0.96 -8.50 69.91
CA GLN A 346 2.06 -9.39 69.51
C GLN A 346 1.66 -10.11 68.23
N ALA A 347 2.25 -9.70 67.13
CA ALA A 347 2.08 -10.40 65.85
C ALA A 347 2.47 -11.85 66.08
N LYS A 348 1.55 -12.80 65.89
CA LYS A 348 1.80 -14.21 65.96
C LYS A 348 3.06 -14.50 65.14
N LYS A 349 4.13 -14.95 65.76
CA LYS A 349 5.34 -15.39 65.05
C LYS A 349 4.90 -16.46 64.06
N ILE A 350 5.05 -16.13 62.78
CA ILE A 350 4.83 -17.12 61.74
C ILE A 350 5.94 -18.15 61.91
N GLN A 351 5.56 -19.32 62.41
CA GLN A 351 6.49 -20.43 62.48
C GLN A 351 6.76 -20.88 61.02
N PRO A 352 8.02 -21.00 60.61
CA PRO A 352 8.35 -21.58 59.33
C PRO A 352 7.75 -22.97 59.21
N SER A 353 7.24 -23.33 58.06
CA SER A 353 6.72 -24.67 57.81
C SER A 353 7.81 -25.72 58.05
N ALA A 354 7.44 -26.89 58.54
CA ALA A 354 8.39 -27.98 58.84
C ALA A 354 9.30 -28.30 57.61
N SER A 355 8.75 -28.21 56.40
CA SER A 355 9.50 -28.37 55.13
C SER A 355 10.56 -27.28 54.89
N ALA A 356 10.33 -26.06 55.34
CA ALA A 356 11.32 -24.99 55.23
C ALA A 356 12.46 -25.08 56.26
N LEU A 357 12.20 -25.74 57.38
CA LEU A 357 13.23 -26.04 58.40
C LEU A 357 14.09 -27.24 58.01
N GLU A 358 13.54 -28.21 57.23
CA GLU A 358 14.34 -29.33 56.69
C GLU A 358 15.32 -28.88 55.60
N THR A 359 14.89 -27.99 54.73
CA THR A 359 15.79 -27.44 53.69
C THR A 359 16.94 -26.63 54.27
N LEU A 360 16.78 -25.95 55.40
CA LEU A 360 17.84 -25.21 56.10
C LEU A 360 18.78 -26.07 56.89
N LYS A 361 18.51 -27.37 57.10
CA LYS A 361 19.41 -28.31 57.79
C LYS A 361 20.34 -29.09 56.86
N HIS A 362 20.21 -28.91 55.55
CA HIS A 362 21.00 -29.61 54.53
C HIS A 362 21.97 -28.68 53.76
N ASP A 363 22.10 -27.43 54.12
CA ASP A 363 23.20 -26.53 53.79
C ASP A 363 24.08 -26.36 55.05
#